data_1b12059bcd7137f518559b782c2adb77
#
_entry.id   1b12059bcd7137f518559b782c2adb77
#
_cell.length_a   1.000
_cell.length_b   1.000
_cell.length_c   1.000
_cell.angle_alpha   90.00
_cell.angle_beta   90.00
_cell.angle_gamma   90.00
#
_symmetry.space_group_name_H-M   'P 1'
#
loop_
_entity.id
_entity.type
_entity.pdbx_description
1 polymer ?
#
loop_
_entity_poly.entity_id
_entity_poly.type
_entity_poly.pdbx_seq_one_letter_code
_entity_poly.pdbx_strand_id
1 'polypeptide(L)'
;MNPRRPARGRTIDDRQLDLFLTDYFKPESAPAGLTRNVVRHARAMEEAMQQITQNLTIEATDRGVTLVSPRMGKAAGAARREAAGEDAKARRLAARARRELVEYLRGDRAFFSVPVDLSGLPEFQRRVLETALAIPFGEVRSYSWIAKHIGKPRAVRAVGTALGRNPVPFIVPCHRVLRSDGSLGGYGFGLPMKRQLLDLERTTPVLEGCSSTHIVCRVGCDRGQKMRPDHRVVFASVADARSAGYRPCKVCKPAAA
;
A
#
# COMPACT_ATOMS: atom_id res chain seq x y z
N MET A 1 1.28 -6.88 30.50
CA MET A 1 -0.06 -7.52 30.47
C MET A 1 -0.47 -7.67 29.02
N ASN A 2 -0.60 -8.91 28.54
CA ASN A 2 -0.96 -9.22 27.16
C ASN A 2 -2.45 -8.84 26.96
N PRO A 3 -2.85 -8.02 25.97
CA PRO A 3 -4.27 -7.73 25.75
C PRO A 3 -4.98 -9.06 25.45
N ARG A 4 -6.00 -9.37 26.22
CA ARG A 4 -6.81 -10.58 26.13
C ARG A 4 -7.34 -10.70 24.70
N ARG A 5 -6.98 -11.82 24.02
CA ARG A 5 -7.61 -12.22 22.76
C ARG A 5 -9.13 -12.19 22.95
N PRO A 6 -9.89 -11.57 22.06
CA PRO A 6 -11.34 -11.68 22.09
C PRO A 6 -11.72 -13.15 21.96
N ALA A 7 -12.69 -13.59 22.77
CA ALA A 7 -13.18 -14.96 22.78
C ALA A 7 -13.63 -15.37 21.38
N ARG A 8 -13.32 -16.61 20.98
CA ARG A 8 -13.73 -17.19 19.69
C ARG A 8 -15.24 -17.01 19.51
N GLY A 9 -15.64 -16.25 18.48
CA GLY A 9 -17.04 -16.15 18.09
C GLY A 9 -17.64 -14.74 17.96
N ARG A 10 -16.98 -13.67 18.38
CA ARG A 10 -17.48 -12.30 18.12
C ARG A 10 -16.87 -11.76 16.82
N THR A 11 -17.71 -11.45 15.85
CA THR A 11 -17.35 -10.63 14.71
C THR A 11 -17.15 -9.20 15.20
N ILE A 12 -15.95 -8.68 15.03
CA ILE A 12 -15.62 -7.27 15.29
C ILE A 12 -16.16 -6.47 14.09
N ASP A 13 -16.89 -5.39 14.33
CA ASP A 13 -17.28 -4.46 13.25
C ASP A 13 -16.06 -3.68 12.76
N ASP A 14 -16.18 -3.01 11.59
CA ASP A 14 -15.05 -2.31 10.97
C ASP A 14 -14.48 -1.21 11.88
N ARG A 15 -15.31 -0.58 12.72
CA ARG A 15 -14.91 0.44 13.69
C ARG A 15 -14.14 -0.15 14.88
N GLN A 16 -14.58 -1.32 15.34
CA GLN A 16 -13.89 -2.08 16.38
C GLN A 16 -12.56 -2.63 15.87
N LEU A 17 -12.49 -3.01 14.57
CA LEU A 17 -11.26 -3.44 13.91
C LEU A 17 -10.25 -2.28 13.85
N ASP A 18 -10.68 -1.08 13.47
CA ASP A 18 -9.82 0.11 13.44
C ASP A 18 -9.27 0.46 14.83
N LEU A 19 -10.11 0.40 15.88
CA LEU A 19 -9.68 0.61 17.26
C LEU A 19 -8.71 -0.48 17.74
N PHE A 20 -9.01 -1.74 17.47
CA PHE A 20 -8.12 -2.87 17.81
C PHE A 20 -6.75 -2.74 17.14
N LEU A 21 -6.73 -2.39 15.84
CA LEU A 21 -5.50 -2.19 15.10
C LEU A 21 -4.72 -0.98 15.61
N THR A 22 -5.41 0.11 15.96
CA THR A 22 -4.78 1.29 16.57
C THR A 22 -4.09 0.93 17.89
N ASP A 23 -4.67 0.09 18.72
CA ASP A 23 -4.08 -0.36 19.98
C ASP A 23 -2.99 -1.43 19.76
N TYR A 24 -3.18 -2.35 18.81
CA TYR A 24 -2.21 -3.41 18.50
C TYR A 24 -0.89 -2.87 17.93
N PHE A 25 -0.99 -1.75 17.20
CA PHE A 25 0.17 -1.13 16.57
C PHE A 25 0.73 0.08 17.34
N LYS A 26 0.21 0.42 18.53
CA LYS A 26 0.87 1.42 19.39
C LYS A 26 2.31 0.99 19.62
N PRO A 27 3.31 1.85 19.37
CA PRO A 27 4.66 1.57 19.80
C PRO A 27 4.62 1.51 21.33
N GLU A 28 4.73 0.30 21.89
CA GLU A 28 5.08 0.19 23.30
C GLU A 28 6.40 0.93 23.49
N SER A 29 6.51 1.73 24.52
CA SER A 29 7.75 2.40 24.91
C SER A 29 8.84 1.35 25.01
N ALA A 30 9.73 1.30 24.02
CA ALA A 30 10.74 0.26 23.90
C ALA A 30 11.68 0.31 25.11
N PRO A 31 11.87 -0.78 25.86
CA PRO A 31 12.85 -0.83 26.94
C PRO A 31 14.25 -0.50 26.42
N ALA A 32 15.06 0.19 27.21
CA ALA A 32 16.38 0.73 26.84
C ALA A 32 17.44 -0.27 26.30
N GLY A 33 17.13 -1.55 26.20
CA GLY A 33 18.00 -2.59 25.59
C GLY A 33 17.64 -3.00 24.16
N LEU A 34 16.52 -2.49 23.60
CA LEU A 34 15.98 -2.92 22.30
C LEU A 34 16.66 -2.26 21.08
N THR A 35 17.46 -1.22 21.27
CA THR A 35 18.03 -0.40 20.17
C THR A 35 18.84 -1.23 19.17
N ARG A 36 19.67 -2.17 19.62
CA ARG A 36 20.50 -2.99 18.72
C ARG A 36 19.67 -4.01 17.90
N ASN A 37 18.65 -4.61 18.49
CA ASN A 37 17.79 -5.56 17.79
C ASN A 37 16.84 -4.83 16.82
N VAL A 38 16.33 -3.66 17.17
CA VAL A 38 15.48 -2.82 16.32
C VAL A 38 16.26 -2.33 15.10
N VAL A 39 17.50 -1.82 15.28
CA VAL A 39 18.35 -1.35 14.18
C VAL A 39 18.75 -2.52 13.26
N ARG A 40 19.07 -3.69 13.81
CA ARG A 40 19.38 -4.88 13.01
C ARG A 40 18.16 -5.36 12.22
N HIS A 41 16.96 -5.33 12.83
CA HIS A 41 15.71 -5.71 12.17
C HIS A 41 15.33 -4.72 11.06
N ALA A 42 15.51 -3.42 11.31
CA ALA A 42 15.27 -2.39 10.31
C ALA A 42 16.22 -2.52 9.11
N ARG A 43 17.51 -2.78 9.32
CA ARG A 43 18.48 -3.03 8.24
C ARG A 43 18.15 -4.30 7.44
N ALA A 44 17.86 -5.41 8.10
CA ALA A 44 17.45 -6.64 7.42
C ALA A 44 16.17 -6.46 6.60
N MET A 45 15.26 -5.60 7.08
CA MET A 45 14.04 -5.23 6.41
C MET A 45 14.32 -4.38 5.15
N GLU A 46 15.21 -3.40 5.27
CA GLU A 46 15.64 -2.54 4.16
C GLU A 46 16.33 -3.36 3.06
N GLU A 47 17.22 -4.28 3.44
CA GLU A 47 17.87 -5.22 2.52
C GLU A 47 16.86 -6.14 1.82
N ALA A 48 15.90 -6.70 2.55
CA ALA A 48 14.83 -7.54 1.98
C ALA A 48 13.94 -6.77 1.01
N MET A 49 13.57 -5.53 1.34
CA MET A 49 12.81 -4.63 0.48
C MET A 49 13.60 -4.28 -0.79
N GLN A 50 14.90 -4.03 -0.65
CA GLN A 50 15.80 -3.72 -1.76
C GLN A 50 16.00 -4.94 -2.69
N GLN A 51 16.13 -6.14 -2.15
CA GLN A 51 16.19 -7.38 -2.91
C GLN A 51 14.87 -7.64 -3.68
N ILE A 52 13.72 -7.38 -3.07
CA ILE A 52 12.42 -7.52 -3.72
C ILE A 52 12.33 -6.57 -4.92
N THR A 53 12.67 -5.29 -4.75
CA THR A 53 12.58 -4.30 -5.83
C THR A 53 13.49 -4.60 -7.01
N GLN A 54 14.66 -5.17 -6.78
CA GLN A 54 15.60 -5.60 -7.83
C GLN A 54 15.12 -6.83 -8.59
N ASN A 55 14.36 -7.72 -7.93
CA ASN A 55 13.92 -9.01 -8.44
C ASN A 55 12.45 -9.05 -8.89
N LEU A 56 11.80 -7.88 -9.07
CA LEU A 56 10.43 -7.83 -9.58
C LEU A 56 10.41 -7.74 -11.11
N THR A 57 9.50 -8.51 -11.70
CA THR A 57 9.00 -8.30 -13.06
C THR A 57 7.78 -7.41 -12.98
N ILE A 58 7.75 -6.33 -13.77
CA ILE A 58 6.60 -5.43 -13.91
C ILE A 58 6.24 -5.40 -15.40
N GLU A 59 4.99 -5.76 -15.70
CA GLU A 59 4.42 -5.69 -17.04
C GLU A 59 3.30 -4.66 -17.09
N ALA A 60 3.12 -4.02 -18.24
CA ALA A 60 2.07 -3.05 -18.47
C ALA A 60 1.58 -3.13 -19.92
N THR A 61 0.35 -2.68 -20.12
CA THR A 61 -0.22 -2.33 -21.42
C THR A 61 -0.19 -0.80 -21.59
N ASP A 62 -0.70 -0.31 -22.70
CA ASP A 62 -0.96 1.12 -22.90
C ASP A 62 -2.00 1.71 -21.93
N ARG A 63 -2.81 0.85 -21.28
CA ARG A 63 -3.86 1.20 -20.32
C ARG A 63 -3.39 1.21 -18.87
N GLY A 64 -2.37 0.41 -18.50
CA GLY A 64 -1.90 0.34 -17.13
C GLY A 64 -1.03 -0.87 -16.83
N VAL A 65 -0.62 -0.97 -15.56
CA VAL A 65 0.15 -2.09 -15.03
C VAL A 65 -0.75 -3.33 -14.92
N THR A 66 -0.28 -4.45 -15.45
CA THR A 66 -1.00 -5.73 -15.47
C THR A 66 -0.38 -6.79 -14.57
N LEU A 67 0.92 -6.68 -14.29
CA LEU A 67 1.65 -7.66 -13.47
C LEU A 67 2.74 -6.99 -12.63
N VAL A 68 2.82 -7.40 -11.37
CA VAL A 68 3.98 -7.22 -10.50
C VAL A 68 4.24 -8.56 -9.81
N SER A 69 5.34 -9.23 -10.14
CA SER A 69 5.67 -10.56 -9.60
C SER A 69 7.17 -10.70 -9.31
N PRO A 70 7.56 -11.58 -8.36
CA PRO A 70 8.97 -11.95 -8.21
C PRO A 70 9.52 -12.48 -9.53
N ARG A 71 10.78 -12.16 -9.83
CA ARG A 71 11.48 -12.68 -11.01
C ARG A 71 11.69 -14.18 -10.83
N MET A 72 10.76 -14.98 -11.31
CA MET A 72 10.89 -16.44 -11.38
C MET A 72 11.84 -16.78 -12.52
N GLY A 73 12.72 -17.77 -12.31
CA GLY A 73 13.82 -18.12 -13.21
C GLY A 73 13.47 -18.27 -14.68
N LYS A 74 14.49 -18.38 -15.52
CA LYS A 74 14.52 -18.20 -16.99
C LYS A 74 13.41 -18.83 -17.85
N ALA A 75 12.65 -19.79 -17.35
CA ALA A 75 11.62 -20.50 -18.12
C ALA A 75 10.28 -19.75 -18.27
N ALA A 76 9.90 -18.88 -17.31
CA ALA A 76 8.63 -18.11 -17.39
C ALA A 76 8.76 -16.81 -18.20
N GLY A 77 9.98 -16.36 -18.47
CA GLY A 77 10.24 -15.08 -19.13
C GLY A 77 10.22 -15.10 -20.66
N ALA A 78 10.39 -16.26 -21.30
CA ALA A 78 10.50 -16.33 -22.76
C ALA A 78 9.13 -16.20 -23.46
N ALA A 79 8.13 -16.96 -23.03
CA ALA A 79 6.79 -16.93 -23.63
C ALA A 79 6.00 -15.62 -23.34
N ARG A 80 6.39 -14.85 -22.30
CA ARG A 80 5.75 -13.56 -21.95
C ARG A 80 6.44 -12.34 -22.57
N ARG A 81 7.71 -12.45 -23.01
CA ARG A 81 8.41 -11.36 -23.70
C ARG A 81 7.81 -11.04 -25.07
N GLU A 82 7.22 -12.04 -25.74
CA GLU A 82 6.52 -11.86 -27.02
C GLU A 82 5.17 -11.14 -26.87
N ALA A 83 4.54 -11.20 -25.69
CA ALA A 83 3.28 -10.49 -25.41
C ALA A 83 3.47 -9.06 -24.83
N ALA A 84 4.65 -8.72 -24.32
CA ALA A 84 5.01 -7.36 -23.96
C ALA A 84 5.36 -6.58 -25.24
N GLY A 85 4.33 -6.26 -26.01
CA GLY A 85 4.43 -5.55 -27.26
C GLY A 85 5.35 -4.32 -27.16
N GLU A 86 5.97 -3.99 -28.27
CA GLU A 86 6.92 -2.88 -28.50
C GLU A 86 6.36 -1.47 -28.15
N ASP A 87 5.22 -1.40 -27.46
CA ASP A 87 4.57 -0.15 -27.13
C ASP A 87 5.42 0.68 -26.15
N ALA A 88 5.91 1.81 -26.64
CA ALA A 88 6.68 2.76 -25.87
C ALA A 88 5.92 3.29 -24.64
N LYS A 89 4.59 3.36 -24.69
CA LYS A 89 3.74 3.79 -23.57
C LYS A 89 3.72 2.73 -22.46
N ALA A 90 3.56 1.46 -22.81
CA ALA A 90 3.63 0.34 -21.87
C ALA A 90 4.97 0.28 -21.13
N ARG A 91 6.10 0.42 -21.88
CA ARG A 91 7.43 0.48 -21.28
C ARG A 91 7.61 1.65 -20.32
N ARG A 92 7.10 2.84 -20.67
CA ARG A 92 7.12 4.02 -19.77
C ARG A 92 6.30 3.79 -18.51
N LEU A 93 5.12 3.16 -18.62
CA LEU A 93 4.27 2.82 -17.47
C LEU A 93 4.94 1.80 -16.54
N ALA A 94 5.55 0.74 -17.08
CA ALA A 94 6.29 -0.23 -16.29
C ALA A 94 7.51 0.39 -15.58
N ALA A 95 8.27 1.25 -16.27
CA ALA A 95 9.39 1.96 -15.68
C ALA A 95 8.95 2.93 -14.58
N ARG A 96 7.83 3.64 -14.79
CA ARG A 96 7.24 4.51 -13.78
C ARG A 96 6.75 3.73 -12.58
N ALA A 97 6.04 2.62 -12.78
CA ALA A 97 5.58 1.75 -11.70
C ALA A 97 6.75 1.24 -10.84
N ARG A 98 7.89 0.89 -11.48
CA ARG A 98 9.09 0.47 -10.75
C ARG A 98 9.65 1.59 -9.87
N ARG A 99 9.75 2.82 -10.37
CA ARG A 99 10.21 3.97 -9.57
C ARG A 99 9.28 4.24 -8.40
N GLU A 100 7.97 4.32 -8.66
CA GLU A 100 6.95 4.57 -7.62
C GLU A 100 6.93 3.45 -6.57
N LEU A 101 7.17 2.19 -6.97
CA LEU A 101 7.27 1.06 -6.04
C LEU A 101 8.51 1.16 -5.14
N VAL A 102 9.66 1.57 -5.69
CA VAL A 102 10.87 1.80 -4.90
C VAL A 102 10.63 2.92 -3.88
N GLU A 103 10.05 4.04 -4.31
CA GLU A 103 9.69 5.17 -3.44
C GLU A 103 8.70 4.75 -2.34
N TYR A 104 7.68 3.96 -2.70
CA TYR A 104 6.69 3.45 -1.76
C TYR A 104 7.34 2.54 -0.70
N LEU A 105 8.17 1.60 -1.09
CA LEU A 105 8.84 0.67 -0.17
C LEU A 105 9.88 1.35 0.72
N ARG A 106 10.35 2.54 0.34
CA ARG A 106 11.21 3.40 1.19
C ARG A 106 10.44 4.33 2.13
N GLY A 107 9.10 4.39 1.99
CA GLY A 107 8.28 5.34 2.74
C GLY A 107 8.30 6.76 2.17
N ASP A 108 8.84 6.96 0.97
CA ASP A 108 8.90 8.26 0.29
C ASP A 108 7.60 8.59 -0.45
N ARG A 109 6.72 7.60 -0.62
CA ARG A 109 5.46 7.69 -1.36
C ARG A 109 4.32 7.03 -0.62
N ALA A 110 3.16 7.69 -0.55
CA ALA A 110 1.96 7.16 0.09
C ALA A 110 1.05 6.37 -0.88
N PHE A 111 1.02 6.69 -2.18
CA PHE A 111 0.15 6.03 -3.16
C PHE A 111 0.71 6.12 -4.57
N PHE A 112 0.23 5.20 -5.40
CA PHE A 112 0.67 5.08 -6.79
C PHE A 112 -0.15 5.98 -7.71
N SER A 113 0.52 6.59 -8.69
CA SER A 113 -0.10 7.41 -9.73
C SER A 113 -0.18 6.69 -11.09
N VAL A 114 0.43 5.51 -11.20
CA VAL A 114 0.30 4.67 -12.39
C VAL A 114 -1.08 4.02 -12.45
N PRO A 115 -1.74 3.99 -13.62
CA PRO A 115 -2.97 3.25 -13.79
C PRO A 115 -2.72 1.73 -13.70
N VAL A 116 -3.76 0.99 -13.29
CA VAL A 116 -3.76 -0.48 -13.25
C VAL A 116 -4.74 -0.99 -14.29
N ASP A 117 -4.33 -1.97 -15.10
CA ASP A 117 -5.22 -2.63 -16.06
C ASP A 117 -5.59 -4.04 -15.57
N LEU A 118 -6.81 -4.16 -15.08
CA LEU A 118 -7.41 -5.42 -14.59
C LEU A 118 -8.42 -6.01 -15.61
N SER A 119 -8.52 -5.47 -16.82
CA SER A 119 -9.55 -5.85 -17.79
C SER A 119 -9.46 -7.31 -18.25
N GLY A 120 -8.28 -7.92 -18.22
CA GLY A 120 -8.06 -9.33 -18.54
C GLY A 120 -8.49 -10.32 -17.45
N LEU A 121 -8.96 -9.85 -16.29
CA LEU A 121 -9.35 -10.72 -15.18
C LEU A 121 -10.84 -11.09 -15.23
N PRO A 122 -11.21 -12.27 -14.68
CA PRO A 122 -12.62 -12.62 -14.46
C PRO A 122 -13.34 -11.52 -13.68
N GLU A 123 -14.61 -11.25 -14.04
CA GLU A 123 -15.40 -10.15 -13.49
C GLU A 123 -15.39 -10.12 -11.94
N PHE A 124 -15.61 -11.26 -11.30
CA PHE A 124 -15.62 -11.35 -9.85
C PHE A 124 -14.28 -10.91 -9.25
N GLN A 125 -13.17 -11.41 -9.79
CA GLN A 125 -11.82 -11.06 -9.30
C GLN A 125 -11.52 -9.58 -9.53
N ARG A 126 -11.87 -9.06 -10.70
CA ARG A 126 -11.70 -7.64 -11.02
C ARG A 126 -12.44 -6.76 -10.03
N ARG A 127 -13.73 -7.01 -9.76
CA ARG A 127 -14.52 -6.25 -8.78
C ARG A 127 -13.93 -6.28 -7.38
N VAL A 128 -13.41 -7.44 -6.95
CA VAL A 128 -12.72 -7.58 -5.65
C VAL A 128 -11.47 -6.70 -5.60
N LEU A 129 -10.65 -6.72 -6.65
CA LEU A 129 -9.40 -5.96 -6.70
C LEU A 129 -9.63 -4.45 -6.86
N GLU A 130 -10.63 -4.04 -7.64
CA GLU A 130 -11.08 -2.64 -7.76
C GLU A 130 -11.57 -2.10 -6.40
N THR A 131 -12.32 -2.92 -5.65
CA THR A 131 -12.75 -2.56 -4.28
C THR A 131 -11.57 -2.46 -3.32
N ALA A 132 -10.59 -3.35 -3.43
CA ALA A 132 -9.38 -3.28 -2.63
C ALA A 132 -8.54 -2.04 -2.98
N LEU A 133 -8.47 -1.65 -4.26
CA LEU A 133 -7.77 -0.46 -4.74
C LEU A 133 -8.36 0.84 -4.14
N ALA A 134 -9.64 0.85 -3.80
CA ALA A 134 -10.31 1.98 -3.17
C ALA A 134 -10.02 2.12 -1.66
N ILE A 135 -9.33 1.17 -1.03
CA ILE A 135 -8.96 1.28 0.40
C ILE A 135 -7.84 2.32 0.52
N PRO A 136 -8.06 3.41 1.30
CA PRO A 136 -7.07 4.47 1.44
C PRO A 136 -5.74 3.97 2.04
N PHE A 137 -4.69 4.73 1.80
CA PHE A 137 -3.37 4.51 2.40
C PHE A 137 -3.44 4.62 3.93
N GLY A 138 -2.82 3.67 4.63
CA GLY A 138 -2.84 3.60 6.09
C GLY A 138 -4.15 3.08 6.70
N GLU A 139 -5.15 2.76 5.89
CA GLU A 139 -6.41 2.17 6.33
C GLU A 139 -6.48 0.68 6.00
N VAL A 140 -7.29 -0.04 6.76
CA VAL A 140 -7.53 -1.47 6.55
C VAL A 140 -9.02 -1.77 6.50
N ARG A 141 -9.39 -2.83 5.78
CA ARG A 141 -10.77 -3.32 5.70
C ARG A 141 -10.78 -4.83 5.88
N SER A 142 -11.95 -5.36 6.29
CA SER A 142 -12.10 -6.81 6.42
C SER A 142 -12.44 -7.47 5.07
N TYR A 143 -12.14 -8.78 4.93
CA TYR A 143 -12.63 -9.56 3.77
C TYR A 143 -14.16 -9.49 3.65
N SER A 144 -14.88 -9.45 4.78
CA SER A 144 -16.34 -9.32 4.80
C SER A 144 -16.81 -7.94 4.31
N TRP A 145 -16.05 -6.88 4.57
CA TRP A 145 -16.33 -5.54 4.05
C TRP A 145 -16.27 -5.55 2.51
N ILE A 146 -15.22 -6.11 1.91
CA ILE A 146 -15.14 -6.24 0.44
C ILE A 146 -16.31 -7.06 -0.11
N ALA A 147 -16.62 -8.21 0.53
CA ALA A 147 -17.75 -9.06 0.10
C ALA A 147 -19.07 -8.30 0.09
N LYS A 148 -19.33 -7.46 1.10
CA LYS A 148 -20.51 -6.60 1.16
C LYS A 148 -20.51 -5.55 0.04
N HIS A 149 -19.38 -4.87 -0.18
CA HIS A 149 -19.24 -3.81 -1.19
C HIS A 149 -19.47 -4.31 -2.62
N ILE A 150 -19.04 -5.53 -2.94
CA ILE A 150 -19.31 -6.13 -4.26
C ILE A 150 -20.73 -6.75 -4.36
N GLY A 151 -21.60 -6.58 -3.35
CA GLY A 151 -22.95 -7.12 -3.31
C GLY A 151 -23.04 -8.64 -3.10
N LYS A 152 -21.96 -9.28 -2.61
CA LYS A 152 -21.90 -10.74 -2.37
C LYS A 152 -21.47 -11.08 -0.94
N PRO A 153 -22.24 -10.71 0.11
CA PRO A 153 -21.82 -10.79 1.50
C PRO A 153 -21.45 -12.20 1.98
N ARG A 154 -21.96 -13.24 1.33
CA ARG A 154 -21.61 -14.63 1.65
C ARG A 154 -20.33 -15.12 0.98
N ALA A 155 -19.73 -14.36 0.08
CA ALA A 155 -18.58 -14.78 -0.73
C ALA A 155 -17.22 -14.49 -0.09
N VAL A 156 -17.12 -14.39 1.25
CA VAL A 156 -15.89 -13.98 1.96
C VAL A 156 -14.67 -14.86 1.61
N ARG A 157 -14.87 -16.20 1.50
CA ARG A 157 -13.77 -17.11 1.10
C ARG A 157 -13.33 -16.87 -0.35
N ALA A 158 -14.28 -16.66 -1.24
CA ALA A 158 -14.00 -16.37 -2.65
C ALA A 158 -13.25 -15.02 -2.80
N VAL A 159 -13.60 -14.01 -2.00
CA VAL A 159 -12.84 -12.74 -1.90
C VAL A 159 -11.40 -13.00 -1.48
N GLY A 160 -11.17 -13.83 -0.46
CA GLY A 160 -9.82 -14.22 -0.05
C GLY A 160 -9.02 -14.89 -1.17
N THR A 161 -9.65 -15.79 -1.93
CA THR A 161 -9.04 -16.45 -3.09
C THR A 161 -8.70 -15.44 -4.20
N ALA A 162 -9.62 -14.51 -4.50
CA ALA A 162 -9.43 -13.48 -5.52
C ALA A 162 -8.27 -12.53 -5.16
N LEU A 163 -8.20 -12.09 -3.89
CA LEU A 163 -7.08 -11.28 -3.38
C LEU A 163 -5.75 -12.06 -3.37
N GLY A 164 -5.77 -13.36 -3.06
CA GLY A 164 -4.58 -14.21 -3.12
C GLY A 164 -4.03 -14.41 -4.54
N ARG A 165 -4.86 -14.17 -5.56
CA ARG A 165 -4.49 -14.21 -6.99
C ARG A 165 -4.28 -12.82 -7.58
N ASN A 166 -4.08 -11.79 -6.75
CA ASN A 166 -3.80 -10.43 -7.20
C ASN A 166 -2.54 -10.40 -8.10
N PRO A 167 -2.64 -10.03 -9.39
CA PRO A 167 -1.48 -9.97 -10.27
C PRO A 167 -0.65 -8.71 -10.09
N VAL A 168 -1.18 -7.68 -9.40
CA VAL A 168 -0.53 -6.36 -9.26
C VAL A 168 -0.39 -6.00 -7.76
N PRO A 169 0.27 -6.86 -6.95
CA PRO A 169 0.46 -6.60 -5.53
C PRO A 169 1.23 -5.28 -5.29
N PHE A 170 1.12 -4.74 -4.10
CA PHE A 170 1.57 -3.41 -3.65
C PHE A 170 0.71 -2.28 -4.24
N ILE A 171 0.58 -2.18 -5.57
CA ILE A 171 -0.23 -1.15 -6.24
C ILE A 171 -1.71 -1.41 -5.95
N VAL A 172 -2.20 -2.65 -6.16
CA VAL A 172 -3.49 -3.10 -5.63
C VAL A 172 -3.27 -3.60 -4.20
N PRO A 173 -3.71 -2.87 -3.17
CA PRO A 173 -3.26 -3.05 -1.79
C PRO A 173 -3.99 -4.20 -1.08
N CYS A 174 -3.85 -5.44 -1.58
CA CYS A 174 -4.46 -6.61 -0.93
C CYS A 174 -3.89 -6.88 0.49
N HIS A 175 -2.76 -6.27 0.86
CA HIS A 175 -2.23 -6.27 2.21
C HIS A 175 -3.09 -5.48 3.20
N ARG A 176 -3.88 -4.48 2.75
CA ARG A 176 -4.83 -3.71 3.58
C ARG A 176 -6.10 -4.50 3.93
N VAL A 177 -6.24 -5.75 3.44
CA VAL A 177 -7.42 -6.57 3.74
C VAL A 177 -7.07 -7.60 4.81
N LEU A 178 -7.80 -7.56 5.93
CA LEU A 178 -7.60 -8.36 7.13
C LEU A 178 -8.81 -9.27 7.40
N ARG A 179 -8.67 -10.21 8.35
CA ARG A 179 -9.83 -10.95 8.85
C ARG A 179 -10.65 -10.08 9.80
N SER A 180 -11.92 -10.41 9.98
CA SER A 180 -12.82 -9.68 10.89
C SER A 180 -12.41 -9.77 12.37
N ASP A 181 -11.50 -10.67 12.73
CA ASP A 181 -10.91 -10.78 14.07
C ASP A 181 -9.61 -9.96 14.23
N GLY A 182 -9.24 -9.17 13.20
CA GLY A 182 -8.01 -8.38 13.16
C GLY A 182 -6.76 -9.16 12.77
N SER A 183 -6.85 -10.48 12.55
CA SER A 183 -5.69 -11.27 12.12
C SER A 183 -5.37 -11.02 10.64
N LEU A 184 -4.07 -11.12 10.28
CA LEU A 184 -3.57 -10.72 8.96
C LEU A 184 -4.19 -11.47 7.78
N GLY A 185 -4.67 -12.71 7.96
CA GLY A 185 -5.08 -13.55 6.83
C GLY A 185 -3.90 -13.93 5.93
N GLY A 186 -4.16 -14.35 4.68
CA GLY A 186 -3.11 -14.70 3.73
C GLY A 186 -2.50 -13.49 3.02
N TYR A 187 -1.28 -13.69 2.47
CA TYR A 187 -0.62 -12.74 1.56
C TYR A 187 0.36 -13.47 0.64
N GLY A 188 0.40 -13.12 -0.64
CA GLY A 188 1.23 -13.80 -1.64
C GLY A 188 2.73 -13.75 -1.37
N PHE A 189 3.22 -12.69 -0.74
CA PHE A 189 4.62 -12.53 -0.32
C PHE A 189 4.88 -12.95 1.14
N GLY A 190 3.94 -13.66 1.76
CA GLY A 190 4.03 -14.09 3.15
C GLY A 190 3.58 -13.06 4.18
N LEU A 191 3.21 -13.55 5.37
CA LEU A 191 2.69 -12.69 6.45
C LEU A 191 3.71 -11.68 7.00
N PRO A 192 5.03 -11.98 7.07
CA PRO A 192 6.02 -10.98 7.47
C PRO A 192 5.98 -9.74 6.58
N MET A 193 5.94 -9.94 5.24
CA MET A 193 5.86 -8.82 4.29
C MET A 193 4.55 -8.04 4.44
N LYS A 194 3.42 -8.73 4.66
CA LYS A 194 2.14 -8.04 4.89
C LYS A 194 2.21 -7.12 6.11
N ARG A 195 2.78 -7.59 7.21
CA ARG A 195 2.98 -6.79 8.43
C ARG A 195 3.87 -5.59 8.16
N GLN A 196 5.00 -5.79 7.47
CA GLN A 196 5.94 -4.72 7.12
C GLN A 196 5.29 -3.61 6.29
N LEU A 197 4.43 -3.97 5.32
CA LEU A 197 3.71 -2.99 4.51
C LEU A 197 2.70 -2.19 5.34
N LEU A 198 1.98 -2.84 6.24
CA LEU A 198 1.05 -2.16 7.15
C LEU A 198 1.78 -1.22 8.10
N ASP A 199 2.93 -1.63 8.65
CA ASP A 199 3.76 -0.79 9.52
C ASP A 199 4.34 0.40 8.74
N LEU A 200 4.83 0.17 7.51
CA LEU A 200 5.31 1.20 6.60
C LEU A 200 4.23 2.25 6.33
N GLU A 201 3.03 1.83 6.01
CA GLU A 201 1.92 2.75 5.71
C GLU A 201 1.50 3.60 6.90
N ARG A 202 1.63 3.09 8.12
CA ARG A 202 1.36 3.89 9.34
C ARG A 202 2.42 4.95 9.60
N THR A 203 3.68 4.70 9.27
CA THR A 203 4.81 5.60 9.54
C THR A 203 5.05 6.59 8.42
N THR A 204 4.62 6.28 7.18
CA THR A 204 4.78 7.15 6.02
C THR A 204 3.80 8.33 6.08
N PRO A 205 4.27 9.58 6.11
CA PRO A 205 3.39 10.73 6.20
C PRO A 205 2.64 10.96 4.89
N VAL A 206 1.32 11.11 4.97
CA VAL A 206 0.51 11.67 3.87
C VAL A 206 0.73 13.18 3.83
N LEU A 207 0.78 13.74 2.63
CA LEU A 207 1.11 15.14 2.39
C LEU A 207 -0.09 15.90 1.81
N GLU A 208 -0.35 17.10 2.35
CA GLU A 208 -1.36 18.03 1.85
C GLU A 208 -0.73 19.36 1.46
N GLY A 209 -1.01 19.83 0.25
CA GLY A 209 -0.58 21.11 -0.24
C GLY A 209 -1.72 22.10 -0.27
N CYS A 210 -1.40 23.39 -0.09
CA CYS A 210 -2.35 24.48 -0.27
C CYS A 210 -2.18 25.13 -1.65
N SER A 211 -3.21 25.05 -2.49
CA SER A 211 -3.16 25.57 -3.87
C SER A 211 -2.94 27.08 -3.95
N SER A 212 -3.32 27.86 -2.93
CA SER A 212 -3.12 29.31 -2.91
C SER A 212 -1.74 29.74 -2.41
N THR A 213 -1.09 28.94 -1.54
CA THR A 213 0.22 29.29 -0.96
C THR A 213 1.37 28.46 -1.49
N HIS A 214 1.08 27.39 -2.21
CA HIS A 214 2.04 26.41 -2.71
C HIS A 214 2.97 25.86 -1.61
N ILE A 215 2.40 25.64 -0.41
CA ILE A 215 3.11 25.04 0.72
C ILE A 215 2.55 23.64 0.93
N VAL A 216 3.45 22.62 1.00
CA VAL A 216 3.08 21.23 1.34
C VAL A 216 3.43 20.93 2.79
N CYS A 217 2.48 20.33 3.50
CA CYS A 217 2.54 19.94 4.91
C CYS A 217 2.31 18.42 5.08
N ARG A 218 2.75 17.86 6.20
CA ARG A 218 2.23 16.57 6.67
C ARG A 218 0.78 16.76 7.11
N VAL A 219 -0.07 15.75 6.91
CA VAL A 219 -1.42 15.71 7.49
C VAL A 219 -1.31 15.88 9.02
N GLY A 220 -2.20 16.68 9.60
CA GLY A 220 -2.16 17.00 11.03
C GLY A 220 -1.22 18.15 11.42
N CYS A 221 -0.49 18.76 10.50
CA CYS A 221 0.31 19.95 10.77
C CYS A 221 -0.60 21.14 11.13
N ASP A 222 -0.31 21.86 12.23
CA ASP A 222 -1.09 23.02 12.69
C ASP A 222 -1.32 24.08 11.61
N ARG A 223 -0.35 24.29 10.73
CA ARG A 223 -0.52 25.16 9.55
C ARG A 223 -1.38 24.52 8.48
N GLY A 224 -1.26 23.22 8.27
CA GLY A 224 -2.07 22.45 7.33
C GLY A 224 -3.54 22.40 7.74
N GLN A 225 -3.84 22.32 9.04
CA GLN A 225 -5.22 22.32 9.54
C GLN A 225 -5.98 23.62 9.24
N LYS A 226 -5.28 24.76 9.12
CA LYS A 226 -5.87 26.06 8.76
C LYS A 226 -6.16 26.22 7.26
N MET A 227 -5.84 25.21 6.45
CA MET A 227 -6.11 25.19 5.01
C MET A 227 -7.60 25.04 4.74
N ARG A 228 -8.15 25.88 3.88
CA ARG A 228 -9.54 25.71 3.42
C ARG A 228 -9.68 24.41 2.63
N PRO A 229 -10.79 23.68 2.76
CA PRO A 229 -10.98 22.39 2.07
C PRO A 229 -10.83 22.50 0.55
N ASP A 230 -11.34 23.58 -0.05
CA ASP A 230 -11.29 23.86 -1.48
C ASP A 230 -9.86 24.17 -2.02
N HIS A 231 -8.92 24.46 -1.13
CA HIS A 231 -7.52 24.69 -1.44
C HIS A 231 -6.62 23.47 -1.19
N ARG A 232 -7.16 22.35 -0.73
CA ARG A 232 -6.37 21.15 -0.41
C ARG A 232 -6.05 20.34 -1.65
N VAL A 233 -4.77 20.06 -1.82
CA VAL A 233 -4.24 19.16 -2.86
C VAL A 233 -3.42 18.08 -2.15
N VAL A 234 -3.67 16.82 -2.43
CA VAL A 234 -2.96 15.69 -1.81
C VAL A 234 -1.79 15.27 -2.71
N PHE A 235 -0.64 15.02 -2.10
CA PHE A 235 0.57 14.56 -2.78
C PHE A 235 1.03 13.21 -2.28
N ALA A 236 1.43 12.34 -3.20
CA ALA A 236 1.94 11.02 -2.90
C ALA A 236 3.37 11.06 -2.31
N SER A 237 4.15 12.08 -2.67
CA SER A 237 5.52 12.26 -2.19
C SER A 237 5.92 13.75 -2.13
N VAL A 238 7.00 14.06 -1.43
CA VAL A 238 7.60 15.41 -1.44
C VAL A 238 8.14 15.74 -2.83
N ALA A 239 8.64 14.75 -3.58
CA ALA A 239 9.13 14.92 -4.93
C ALA A 239 7.99 15.35 -5.88
N ASP A 240 6.81 14.70 -5.81
CA ASP A 240 5.64 15.10 -6.60
C ASP A 240 5.17 16.51 -6.26
N ALA A 241 5.13 16.86 -4.97
CA ALA A 241 4.77 18.20 -4.53
C ALA A 241 5.74 19.27 -5.08
N ARG A 242 7.05 19.00 -5.05
CA ARG A 242 8.07 19.90 -5.61
C ARG A 242 7.92 20.07 -7.13
N SER A 243 7.70 18.95 -7.84
CA SER A 243 7.48 18.96 -9.30
C SER A 243 6.23 19.75 -9.69
N ALA A 244 5.23 19.79 -8.80
CA ALA A 244 4.03 20.61 -8.94
C ALA A 244 4.20 22.08 -8.46
N GLY A 245 5.42 22.50 -8.10
CA GLY A 245 5.74 23.87 -7.67
C GLY A 245 5.47 24.14 -6.18
N TYR A 246 5.26 23.11 -5.36
CA TYR A 246 5.04 23.29 -3.92
C TYR A 246 6.36 23.19 -3.15
N ARG A 247 6.53 24.08 -2.18
CA ARG A 247 7.65 24.04 -1.25
C ARG A 247 7.27 23.40 0.08
N PRO A 248 8.18 22.65 0.73
CA PRO A 248 7.94 22.09 2.06
C PRO A 248 7.65 23.15 3.12
N CYS A 249 6.74 22.85 4.02
CA CYS A 249 6.40 23.68 5.17
C CYS A 249 7.61 23.81 6.11
N LYS A 250 7.92 25.02 6.55
CA LYS A 250 9.03 25.28 7.49
C LYS A 250 8.78 24.78 8.92
N VAL A 251 7.49 24.53 9.28
CA VAL A 251 7.09 24.06 10.62
C VAL A 251 7.20 22.54 10.72
N CYS A 252 6.46 21.79 9.90
CA CYS A 252 6.48 20.32 9.97
C CYS A 252 7.61 19.69 9.14
N LYS A 253 8.31 20.48 8.30
CA LYS A 253 9.48 20.09 7.50
C LYS A 253 9.31 18.69 6.87
N PRO A 254 8.29 18.47 5.98
CA PRO A 254 8.19 17.22 5.29
C PRO A 254 9.46 17.06 4.46
N ALA A 255 10.35 16.15 4.88
CA ALA A 255 11.56 15.82 4.16
C ALA A 255 11.20 14.73 3.12
N ALA A 256 11.91 14.71 1.97
CA ALA A 256 12.18 13.45 1.32
C ALA A 256 13.01 12.66 2.31
N ALA A 257 12.54 11.45 2.66
CA ALA A 257 13.27 10.54 3.52
C ALA A 257 14.56 10.12 2.83
#